data_91d060f5c80ee4bf2bfe24a8e9060fce
#
_entry.id   91d060f5c80ee4bf2bfe24a8e9060fce
#
_cell.length_a   1.000
_cell.length_b   1.000
_cell.length_c   1.000
_cell.angle_alpha   90.00
_cell.angle_beta   90.00
_cell.angle_gamma   90.00
#
_symmetry.space_group_name_H-M   'P 1'
#
loop_
_entity.id
_entity.type
_entity.pdbx_description
1 polymer ?
#
loop_
_entity_poly.entity_id
_entity_poly.type
_entity_poly.pdbx_seq_one_letter_code
_entity_poly.pdbx_strand_id
1 'polypeptide(L)'
;MKKLFITLMAVVFAIAANAQYNTNYYNQYGSSIGSSTTSSNYGGGATTNYYDRYGSSTGSATTHSNYGGGYSTNYYDRYGSSTGSSTTSSNYGGGTTTNYYDKYGSSIGSSTTYSNYGGGTTTTYYDVYGNNIGSSSDW
;
A
#
# COMPACT_ATOMS: atom_id res chain seq x y z
N MET A 1 22.71 -3.89 -12.34
CA MET A 1 21.48 -3.10 -12.16
C MET A 1 20.91 -3.48 -10.80
N LYS A 2 21.02 -2.61 -9.80
CA LYS A 2 20.50 -2.84 -8.45
C LYS A 2 19.00 -2.59 -8.48
N LYS A 3 18.20 -3.64 -8.32
CA LYS A 3 16.74 -3.53 -8.17
C LYS A 3 16.46 -2.85 -6.82
N LEU A 4 15.94 -1.64 -6.87
CA LEU A 4 15.48 -0.91 -5.70
C LEU A 4 14.15 -1.57 -5.25
N PHE A 5 14.22 -2.45 -4.27
CA PHE A 5 13.03 -2.92 -3.56
C PHE A 5 12.56 -1.77 -2.66
N ILE A 6 11.57 -1.03 -3.11
CA ILE A 6 10.79 -0.17 -2.22
C ILE A 6 9.89 -1.10 -1.42
N THR A 7 10.30 -1.42 -0.20
CA THR A 7 9.42 -2.06 0.77
C THR A 7 8.35 -1.04 1.13
N LEU A 8 7.17 -1.17 0.53
CA LEU A 8 5.99 -0.39 0.88
C LEU A 8 5.48 -0.91 2.22
N MET A 9 5.90 -0.28 3.29
CA MET A 9 5.51 -0.62 4.64
C MET A 9 4.06 -0.23 4.91
N ALA A 10 3.35 -1.16 5.54
CA ALA A 10 1.99 -1.20 6.01
C ALA A 10 1.31 0.16 6.25
N VAL A 11 0.19 0.37 5.59
CA VAL A 11 -0.79 1.38 5.96
C VAL A 11 -1.56 0.89 7.19
N VAL A 12 -1.28 1.45 8.34
CA VAL A 12 -2.07 1.23 9.56
C VAL A 12 -3.34 2.05 9.43
N PHE A 13 -4.48 1.37 9.28
CA PHE A 13 -5.79 2.04 9.31
C PHE A 13 -6.21 2.32 10.75
N ALA A 14 -6.16 3.58 11.16
CA ALA A 14 -6.94 4.08 12.27
C ALA A 14 -8.12 4.88 11.70
N ILE A 15 -9.33 4.36 11.85
CA ILE A 15 -10.56 5.06 11.49
C ILE A 15 -10.89 6.04 12.63
N ALA A 16 -10.49 7.29 12.47
CA ALA A 16 -11.05 8.39 13.26
C ALA A 16 -11.41 9.51 12.29
N ALA A 17 -12.61 10.06 12.45
CA ALA A 17 -13.11 11.16 11.63
C ALA A 17 -12.11 12.33 11.63
N ASN A 18 -11.67 12.74 10.43
CA ASN A 18 -10.78 13.89 10.18
C ASN A 18 -9.34 13.81 10.75
N ALA A 19 -8.79 12.62 10.93
CA ALA A 19 -7.40 12.49 11.33
C ALA A 19 -6.46 12.63 10.11
N GLN A 20 -5.51 13.55 10.21
CA GLN A 20 -4.40 13.66 9.29
C GLN A 20 -3.17 13.04 9.96
N TYR A 21 -2.49 12.12 9.26
CA TYR A 21 -1.28 11.45 9.74
C TYR A 21 -0.10 11.85 8.87
N ASN A 22 1.01 12.21 9.53
CA ASN A 22 2.27 12.48 8.86
C ASN A 22 3.24 11.34 9.19
N THR A 23 3.88 10.78 8.18
CA THR A 23 4.91 9.75 8.32
C THR A 23 6.18 10.25 7.68
N ASN A 24 7.30 10.16 8.42
CA ASN A 24 8.62 10.48 7.89
C ASN A 24 9.39 9.19 7.63
N TYR A 25 10.08 9.13 6.51
CA TYR A 25 10.89 7.99 6.09
C TYR A 25 12.37 8.30 6.25
N TYR A 26 13.12 7.34 6.79
CA TYR A 26 14.55 7.46 7.01
C TYR A 26 15.28 6.26 6.40
N ASN A 27 16.50 6.47 5.93
CA ASN A 27 17.38 5.37 5.53
C ASN A 27 18.04 4.73 6.78
N GLN A 28 18.80 3.66 6.56
CA GLN A 28 19.52 2.95 7.64
C GLN A 28 20.52 3.82 8.41
N TYR A 29 20.90 4.99 7.88
CA TYR A 29 21.82 5.95 8.50
C TYR A 29 21.09 7.10 9.21
N GLY A 30 19.75 7.03 9.31
CA GLY A 30 18.92 8.06 9.94
C GLY A 30 18.69 9.33 9.11
N SER A 31 19.10 9.35 7.84
CA SER A 31 18.85 10.49 6.96
C SER A 31 17.44 10.43 6.38
N SER A 32 16.72 11.56 6.40
CA SER A 32 15.40 11.64 5.78
C SER A 32 15.47 11.34 4.28
N ILE A 33 14.60 10.46 3.81
CA ILE A 33 14.44 10.11 2.39
C ILE A 33 13.09 10.59 1.82
N GLY A 34 12.19 11.06 2.67
CA GLY A 34 10.89 11.58 2.27
C GLY A 34 9.88 11.55 3.40
N SER A 35 8.64 11.88 3.06
CA SER A 35 7.50 11.85 3.97
C SER A 35 6.21 11.51 3.25
N SER A 36 5.16 11.22 4.01
CA SER A 36 3.80 11.18 3.48
C SER A 36 2.83 11.83 4.45
N THR A 37 1.74 12.33 3.89
CA THR A 37 0.60 12.88 4.63
C THR A 37 -0.65 12.11 4.22
N THR A 38 -1.32 11.48 5.17
CA THR A 38 -2.57 10.76 4.94
C THR A 38 -3.73 11.50 5.59
N SER A 39 -4.79 11.74 4.85
CA SER A 39 -6.04 12.31 5.33
C SER A 39 -7.20 11.38 5.03
N SER A 40 -8.13 11.26 5.99
CA SER A 40 -9.35 10.46 5.80
C SER A 40 -10.31 11.15 4.83
N ASN A 41 -10.97 10.36 3.99
CA ASN A 41 -11.99 10.83 3.05
C ASN A 41 -13.39 10.60 3.62
N TYR A 42 -14.34 11.48 3.25
CA TYR A 42 -15.75 11.27 3.55
C TYR A 42 -16.25 10.00 2.86
N GLY A 43 -16.97 9.13 3.59
CA GLY A 43 -17.49 7.86 3.05
C GLY A 43 -16.56 6.65 3.27
N GLY A 44 -15.49 6.81 4.06
CA GLY A 44 -14.54 5.75 4.39
C GLY A 44 -13.49 5.55 3.31
N GLY A 45 -12.29 5.86 3.66
CA GLY A 45 -11.12 5.78 2.79
C GLY A 45 -10.10 6.84 3.16
N ALA A 46 -9.06 6.99 2.38
CA ALA A 46 -7.99 7.93 2.65
C ALA A 46 -7.29 8.41 1.37
N THR A 47 -6.75 9.61 1.44
CA THR A 47 -5.79 10.10 0.45
C THR A 47 -4.44 10.26 1.10
N THR A 48 -3.41 9.66 0.52
CA THR A 48 -2.02 9.77 0.95
C THR A 48 -1.23 10.50 -0.12
N ASN A 49 -0.58 11.60 0.25
CA ASN A 49 0.35 12.34 -0.60
C ASN A 49 1.77 11.99 -0.18
N TYR A 50 2.63 11.72 -1.15
CA TYR A 50 4.03 11.35 -0.94
C TYR A 50 4.96 12.50 -1.36
N TYR A 51 6.01 12.69 -0.59
CA TYR A 51 6.99 13.77 -0.79
C TYR A 51 8.40 13.22 -0.71
N ASP A 52 9.30 13.79 -1.49
CA ASP A 52 10.72 13.53 -1.36
C ASP A 52 11.30 14.21 -0.11
N ARG A 53 12.61 14.02 0.11
CA ARG A 53 13.33 14.64 1.24
C ARG A 53 13.36 16.17 1.22
N TYR A 54 13.04 16.78 0.09
CA TYR A 54 12.99 18.22 -0.10
C TYR A 54 11.58 18.80 -0.01
N GLY A 55 10.57 17.93 0.26
CA GLY A 55 9.17 18.31 0.34
C GLY A 55 8.46 18.44 -1.00
N SER A 56 9.09 18.06 -2.10
CA SER A 56 8.44 18.05 -3.42
C SER A 56 7.53 16.83 -3.56
N SER A 57 6.33 17.01 -4.12
CA SER A 57 5.41 15.89 -4.37
C SER A 57 6.03 14.88 -5.33
N THR A 58 5.96 13.61 -4.95
CA THR A 58 6.36 12.46 -5.79
C THR A 58 5.18 11.67 -6.32
N GLY A 59 3.98 11.89 -5.77
CA GLY A 59 2.76 11.24 -6.18
C GLY A 59 1.73 11.16 -5.06
N SER A 60 0.66 10.43 -5.30
CA SER A 60 -0.40 10.20 -4.32
C SER A 60 -1.06 8.83 -4.48
N ALA A 61 -1.80 8.42 -3.46
CA ALA A 61 -2.68 7.26 -3.51
C ALA A 61 -4.03 7.63 -2.89
N THR A 62 -5.12 7.19 -3.52
CA THR A 62 -6.48 7.34 -2.98
C THR A 62 -7.09 5.97 -2.75
N THR A 63 -7.44 5.69 -1.51
CA THR A 63 -8.04 4.42 -1.08
C THR A 63 -9.52 4.64 -0.78
N HIS A 64 -10.36 3.72 -1.20
CA HIS A 64 -11.79 3.66 -0.90
C HIS A 64 -12.14 2.31 -0.31
N SER A 65 -13.01 2.30 0.69
CA SER A 65 -13.59 1.07 1.23
C SER A 65 -14.58 0.48 0.22
N ASN A 66 -14.53 -0.84 0.05
CA ASN A 66 -15.45 -1.57 -0.81
C ASN A 66 -16.62 -2.14 0.00
N TYR A 67 -17.80 -2.24 -0.63
CA TYR A 67 -18.93 -2.94 -0.05
C TYR A 67 -18.59 -4.44 0.11
N GLY A 68 -18.79 -4.99 1.31
CA GLY A 68 -18.42 -6.39 1.61
C GLY A 68 -17.05 -6.58 2.26
N GLY A 69 -16.37 -5.50 2.59
CA GLY A 69 -15.04 -5.51 3.21
C GLY A 69 -13.93 -5.54 2.17
N GLY A 70 -12.86 -4.80 2.48
CA GLY A 70 -11.71 -4.61 1.60
C GLY A 70 -11.61 -3.19 1.07
N TYR A 71 -10.65 -2.98 0.17
CA TYR A 71 -10.28 -1.63 -0.28
C TYR A 71 -9.87 -1.63 -1.75
N SER A 72 -10.14 -0.52 -2.43
CA SER A 72 -9.56 -0.22 -3.74
C SER A 72 -8.65 1.00 -3.60
N THR A 73 -7.43 0.91 -4.11
CA THR A 73 -6.46 2.01 -4.08
C THR A 73 -6.03 2.35 -5.50
N ASN A 74 -6.10 3.63 -5.86
CA ASN A 74 -5.56 4.16 -7.11
C ASN A 74 -4.28 4.94 -6.80
N TYR A 75 -3.26 4.73 -7.62
CA TYR A 75 -1.95 5.37 -7.50
C TYR A 75 -1.75 6.39 -8.61
N TYR A 76 -1.16 7.52 -8.27
CA TYR A 76 -0.94 8.64 -9.18
C TYR A 76 0.51 9.14 -9.07
N ASP A 77 1.07 9.57 -10.18
CA ASP A 77 2.33 10.29 -10.19
C ASP A 77 2.17 11.73 -9.67
N ARG A 78 3.28 12.47 -9.60
CA ARG A 78 3.27 13.87 -9.14
C ARG A 78 2.45 14.82 -10.01
N TYR A 79 2.10 14.41 -11.23
CA TYR A 79 1.30 15.19 -12.19
C TYR A 79 -0.19 14.79 -12.16
N GLY A 80 -0.56 13.83 -11.30
CA GLY A 80 -1.92 13.32 -11.18
C GLY A 80 -2.31 12.27 -12.22
N SER A 81 -1.35 11.77 -13.01
CA SER A 81 -1.59 10.70 -13.97
C SER A 81 -1.63 9.36 -13.25
N SER A 82 -2.59 8.49 -13.58
CA SER A 82 -2.66 7.15 -12.99
C SER A 82 -1.42 6.33 -13.34
N THR A 83 -0.83 5.70 -12.33
CA THR A 83 0.29 4.77 -12.46
C THR A 83 -0.11 3.32 -12.25
N GLY A 84 -1.31 3.07 -11.73
CA GLY A 84 -1.86 1.76 -11.47
C GLY A 84 -2.91 1.77 -10.36
N SER A 85 -3.35 0.58 -9.99
CA SER A 85 -4.30 0.40 -8.89
C SER A 85 -4.09 -0.93 -8.16
N SER A 86 -4.74 -1.08 -7.01
CA SER A 86 -4.86 -2.36 -6.33
C SER A 86 -6.24 -2.54 -5.74
N THR A 87 -6.66 -3.80 -5.60
CA THR A 87 -7.87 -4.17 -4.86
C THR A 87 -7.50 -5.17 -3.78
N THR A 88 -7.91 -4.91 -2.56
CA THR A 88 -7.71 -5.78 -1.41
C THR A 88 -9.05 -6.32 -0.96
N SER A 89 -9.15 -7.62 -0.73
CA SER A 89 -10.32 -8.30 -0.17
C SER A 89 -9.92 -9.15 1.03
N SER A 90 -10.83 -9.25 1.99
CA SER A 90 -10.66 -10.15 3.15
C SER A 90 -10.85 -11.60 2.72
N ASN A 91 -10.03 -12.50 3.26
CA ASN A 91 -10.11 -13.93 3.04
C ASN A 91 -10.93 -14.60 4.14
N TYR A 92 -11.63 -15.69 3.80
CA TYR A 92 -12.25 -16.56 4.80
C TYR A 92 -11.15 -17.19 5.67
N GLY A 93 -11.26 -17.09 6.98
CA GLY A 93 -10.25 -17.61 7.94
C GLY A 93 -9.22 -16.58 8.40
N GLY A 94 -9.39 -15.31 8.03
CA GLY A 94 -8.49 -14.21 8.40
C GLY A 94 -7.36 -14.03 7.39
N GLY A 95 -7.00 -12.80 7.18
CA GLY A 95 -6.02 -12.39 6.17
C GLY A 95 -6.65 -11.65 5.00
N THR A 96 -5.83 -11.28 4.04
CA THR A 96 -6.26 -10.51 2.87
C THR A 96 -5.57 -11.00 1.60
N THR A 97 -6.24 -10.79 0.47
CA THR A 97 -5.64 -10.89 -0.86
C THR A 97 -5.65 -9.53 -1.52
N THR A 98 -4.52 -9.09 -2.04
CA THR A 98 -4.38 -7.87 -2.82
C THR A 98 -3.97 -8.21 -4.25
N ASN A 99 -4.76 -7.75 -5.22
CA ASN A 99 -4.44 -7.82 -6.64
C ASN A 99 -3.92 -6.47 -7.11
N TYR A 100 -2.87 -6.47 -7.92
CA TYR A 100 -2.20 -5.27 -8.43
C TYR A 100 -2.43 -5.16 -9.94
N TYR A 101 -2.64 -3.92 -10.40
CA TYR A 101 -2.92 -3.60 -11.79
C TYR A 101 -2.05 -2.44 -12.25
N ASP A 102 -1.64 -2.48 -13.51
CA ASP A 102 -0.97 -1.36 -14.16
C ASP A 102 -1.96 -0.21 -14.46
N LYS A 103 -1.45 0.88 -15.05
CA LYS A 103 -2.27 2.05 -15.42
C LYS A 103 -3.34 1.77 -16.48
N TYR A 104 -3.24 0.64 -17.17
CA TYR A 104 -4.21 0.20 -18.18
C TYR A 104 -5.23 -0.81 -17.63
N GLY A 105 -5.11 -1.19 -16.35
CA GLY A 105 -5.98 -2.15 -15.68
C GLY A 105 -5.57 -3.61 -15.91
N SER A 106 -4.41 -3.87 -16.53
CA SER A 106 -3.89 -5.23 -16.67
C SER A 106 -3.30 -5.72 -15.35
N SER A 107 -3.57 -6.97 -14.98
CA SER A 107 -2.97 -7.57 -13.77
C SER A 107 -1.45 -7.64 -13.90
N ILE A 108 -0.75 -7.25 -12.83
CA ILE A 108 0.70 -7.34 -12.72
C ILE A 108 1.15 -8.27 -11.59
N GLY A 109 0.20 -8.91 -10.89
CA GLY A 109 0.46 -9.89 -9.83
C GLY A 109 -0.47 -9.71 -8.64
N SER A 110 -0.19 -10.46 -7.58
CA SER A 110 -0.99 -10.41 -6.36
C SER A 110 -0.15 -10.70 -5.12
N SER A 111 -0.74 -10.45 -3.93
CA SER A 111 -0.19 -10.92 -2.66
C SER A 111 -1.28 -11.45 -1.75
N THR A 112 -0.93 -12.40 -0.88
CA THR A 112 -1.79 -12.86 0.21
C THR A 112 -1.09 -12.63 1.53
N THR A 113 -1.81 -12.07 2.50
CA THR A 113 -1.31 -11.83 3.85
C THR A 113 -2.17 -12.60 4.84
N TYR A 114 -1.53 -13.32 5.75
CA TYR A 114 -2.18 -14.04 6.85
C TYR A 114 -1.55 -13.64 8.18
N SER A 115 -2.36 -13.61 9.24
CA SER A 115 -1.85 -13.47 10.59
C SER A 115 -1.20 -14.77 11.05
N ASN A 116 -0.04 -14.65 11.70
CA ASN A 116 0.69 -15.79 12.27
C ASN A 116 0.14 -16.15 13.64
N TYR A 117 0.25 -17.43 13.99
CA TYR A 117 -0.05 -17.89 15.35
C TYR A 117 1.03 -17.33 16.31
N GLY A 118 0.61 -16.50 17.26
CA GLY A 118 1.53 -15.83 18.21
C GLY A 118 1.78 -14.35 17.89
N GLY A 119 1.15 -13.81 16.85
CA GLY A 119 1.27 -12.41 16.40
C GLY A 119 2.10 -12.27 15.13
N GLY A 120 2.09 -11.07 14.57
CA GLY A 120 2.74 -10.79 13.29
C GLY A 120 1.96 -11.29 12.08
N THR A 121 2.53 -11.10 10.90
CA THR A 121 1.92 -11.48 9.63
C THR A 121 2.93 -12.10 8.68
N THR A 122 2.44 -12.93 7.77
CA THR A 122 3.21 -13.41 6.61
C THR A 122 2.51 -12.97 5.34
N THR A 123 3.26 -12.33 4.45
CA THR A 123 2.79 -11.93 3.11
C THR A 123 3.56 -12.73 2.05
N THR A 124 2.84 -13.39 1.16
CA THR A 124 3.39 -14.10 0.00
C THR A 124 3.02 -13.34 -1.28
N TYR A 125 3.97 -13.19 -2.17
CA TYR A 125 3.83 -12.45 -3.44
C TYR A 125 3.79 -13.41 -4.62
N TYR A 126 2.96 -13.10 -5.61
CA TYR A 126 2.75 -13.92 -6.80
C TYR A 126 2.88 -13.06 -8.06
N ASP A 127 3.40 -13.66 -9.12
CA ASP A 127 3.39 -13.06 -10.45
C ASP A 127 1.99 -13.14 -11.11
N VAL A 128 1.87 -12.66 -12.35
CA VAL A 128 0.60 -12.66 -13.11
C VAL A 128 0.09 -14.07 -13.42
N TYR A 129 0.97 -15.07 -13.37
CA TYR A 129 0.65 -16.48 -13.63
C TYR A 129 0.32 -17.26 -12.35
N GLY A 130 0.41 -16.60 -11.18
CA GLY A 130 0.17 -17.21 -9.86
C GLY A 130 1.39 -17.96 -9.29
N ASN A 131 2.58 -17.81 -9.87
CA ASN A 131 3.80 -18.39 -9.31
C ASN A 131 4.26 -17.55 -8.12
N ASN A 132 4.67 -18.22 -7.04
CA ASN A 132 5.27 -17.57 -5.89
C ASN A 132 6.63 -16.94 -6.27
N ILE A 133 6.79 -15.63 -6.03
CA ILE A 133 8.00 -14.85 -6.32
C ILE A 133 8.71 -14.35 -5.06
N GLY A 134 8.18 -14.64 -3.87
CA GLY A 134 8.79 -14.28 -2.59
C GLY A 134 7.79 -14.16 -1.46
N SER A 135 8.33 -13.99 -0.25
CA SER A 135 7.52 -13.73 0.95
C SER A 135 8.23 -12.81 1.93
N SER A 136 7.47 -12.18 2.81
CA SER A 136 7.95 -11.43 3.97
C SER A 136 7.17 -11.82 5.22
N SER A 137 7.82 -11.79 6.38
CA SER A 137 7.17 -12.07 7.67
C SER A 137 7.60 -11.03 8.69
N ASP A 138 6.63 -10.56 9.47
CA ASP A 138 6.82 -9.70 10.64
C ASP A 138 6.48 -10.51 11.89
N TRP A 139 7.22 -10.29 12.99
CA TRP A 139 7.05 -10.97 14.28
C TRP A 139 6.79 -9.97 15.39
#